data_680f6edc17a22d7b697d8add90a9ecf8
#
_entry.id   680f6edc17a22d7b697d8add90a9ecf8
#
_cell.length_a   1.000
_cell.length_b   1.000
_cell.length_c   1.000
_cell.angle_alpha   90.00
_cell.angle_beta   90.00
_cell.angle_gamma   90.00
#
_symmetry.space_group_name_H-M   'P 1'
#
loop_
_entity.id
_entity.type
_entity.pdbx_description
1 polymer ?
#
loop_
_entity_poly.entity_id
_entity_poly.type
_entity_poly.pdbx_seq_one_letter_code
_entity_poly.pdbx_strand_id
1 'polypeptide(L)'
;MSVSNPYQNEVIISWTEIHRDARFLSHLLLAKGPWKGIIAITKGGLIPAALIARELNIKFIDTVCISSYDGNSDGAAQNQKELEVIKMIEGDGDGFLLIDDLVDTGKTAKFIREKLPKAYFS
;
A
#
# COMPACT_ATOMS: atom_id res chain seq x y z
N MET A 1 -26.32 1.64 11.83
CA MET A 1 -26.71 2.87 11.16
C MET A 1 -26.55 2.71 9.66
N SER A 2 -27.54 3.08 8.93
CA SER A 2 -27.47 3.02 7.48
C SER A 2 -27.07 4.39 6.97
N VAL A 3 -25.98 4.44 6.24
CA VAL A 3 -25.53 5.66 5.61
C VAL A 3 -25.65 5.47 4.12
N SER A 4 -26.29 6.42 3.47
CA SER A 4 -26.35 6.40 2.03
C SER A 4 -24.95 6.54 1.45
N ASN A 5 -24.55 5.55 0.70
CA ASN A 5 -23.24 5.57 0.06
C ASN A 5 -23.40 6.07 -1.37
N PRO A 6 -22.79 7.21 -1.72
CA PRO A 6 -22.88 7.72 -3.07
C PRO A 6 -22.19 6.83 -4.09
N TYR A 7 -21.36 5.89 -3.62
CA TYR A 7 -20.65 4.97 -4.50
C TYR A 7 -21.23 3.59 -4.32
N GLN A 8 -22.24 3.28 -5.11
CA GLN A 8 -23.05 2.08 -4.94
C GLN A 8 -22.25 0.77 -4.98
N ASN A 9 -21.13 0.78 -5.68
CA ASN A 9 -20.32 -0.42 -5.85
C ASN A 9 -19.15 -0.49 -4.87
N GLU A 10 -19.10 0.42 -3.92
CA GLU A 10 -18.02 0.46 -2.95
C GLU A 10 -18.27 -0.53 -1.84
N VAL A 11 -17.23 -1.23 -1.46
CA VAL A 11 -17.27 -2.14 -0.32
C VAL A 11 -16.85 -1.36 0.92
N ILE A 12 -17.72 -1.36 1.91
CA ILE A 12 -17.46 -0.69 3.17
C ILE A 12 -16.87 -1.73 4.13
N ILE A 13 -15.65 -1.48 4.58
CA ILE A 13 -14.97 -2.38 5.49
C ILE A 13 -14.86 -1.72 6.86
N SER A 14 -15.32 -2.42 7.89
CA SER A 14 -15.26 -1.90 9.25
C SER A 14 -13.86 -2.06 9.83
N TRP A 15 -13.57 -1.31 10.90
CA TRP A 15 -12.31 -1.44 11.61
C TRP A 15 -12.09 -2.85 12.12
N THR A 16 -13.14 -3.51 12.59
CA THR A 16 -13.06 -4.88 13.05
C THR A 16 -12.62 -5.80 11.92
N GLU A 17 -13.16 -5.60 10.74
CA GLU A 17 -12.78 -6.41 9.59
C GLU A 17 -11.33 -6.15 9.17
N ILE A 18 -10.90 -4.90 9.21
CA ILE A 18 -9.52 -4.57 8.90
C ILE A 18 -8.56 -5.26 9.86
N HIS A 19 -8.88 -5.23 11.15
CA HIS A 19 -8.07 -5.91 12.15
C HIS A 19 -8.00 -7.41 11.91
N ARG A 20 -9.13 -8.00 11.64
CA ARG A 20 -9.20 -9.44 11.39
C ARG A 20 -8.40 -9.83 10.16
N ASP A 21 -8.54 -9.05 9.10
CA ASP A 21 -7.84 -9.34 7.85
C ASP A 21 -6.34 -9.14 8.01
N ALA A 22 -5.94 -8.12 8.75
CA ALA A 22 -4.54 -7.88 9.03
C ALA A 22 -3.93 -9.01 9.84
N ARG A 23 -4.65 -9.53 10.81
CA ARG A 23 -4.20 -10.70 11.58
C ARG A 23 -4.04 -11.93 10.71
N PHE A 24 -5.02 -12.18 9.86
CA PHE A 24 -4.97 -13.34 8.98
C PHE A 24 -3.79 -13.25 8.04
N LEU A 25 -3.62 -12.09 7.42
CA LEU A 25 -2.51 -11.86 6.51
C LEU A 25 -1.17 -11.97 7.25
N SER A 26 -1.08 -11.43 8.45
CA SER A 26 0.14 -11.51 9.24
C SER A 26 0.51 -12.96 9.55
N HIS A 27 -0.48 -13.77 9.82
CA HIS A 27 -0.24 -15.18 10.08
C HIS A 27 0.39 -15.86 8.86
N LEU A 28 -0.10 -15.54 7.68
CA LEU A 28 0.47 -16.08 6.44
C LEU A 28 1.88 -15.57 6.20
N LEU A 29 2.12 -14.31 6.50
CA LEU A 29 3.40 -13.67 6.25
C LEU A 29 4.48 -14.10 7.24
N LEU A 30 4.08 -14.61 8.39
CA LEU A 30 5.03 -15.05 9.40
C LEU A 30 5.97 -16.12 8.86
N ALA A 31 5.45 -17.02 8.04
CA ALA A 31 6.23 -18.11 7.47
C ALA A 31 7.20 -17.64 6.39
N LYS A 32 7.01 -16.44 5.88
CA LYS A 32 7.83 -15.91 4.77
C LYS A 32 8.93 -14.97 5.23
N GLY A 33 8.94 -14.66 6.53
CA GLY A 33 9.98 -13.83 7.11
C GLY A 33 11.28 -14.57 7.36
N PRO A 34 12.18 -13.99 8.13
CA PRO A 34 12.02 -12.75 8.90
C PRO A 34 12.03 -11.51 8.03
N TRP A 35 11.52 -10.42 8.61
CA TRP A 35 11.39 -9.15 7.90
C TRP A 35 12.26 -8.09 8.54
N LYS A 36 12.99 -7.35 7.72
CA LYS A 36 13.78 -6.21 8.20
C LYS A 36 12.89 -5.05 8.61
N GLY A 37 11.77 -4.89 7.94
CA GLY A 37 10.85 -3.81 8.19
C GLY A 37 9.70 -3.84 7.24
N ILE A 38 8.85 -2.84 7.36
CA ILE A 38 7.71 -2.66 6.47
C ILE A 38 7.88 -1.35 5.73
N ILE A 39 7.53 -1.35 4.46
CA ILE A 39 7.41 -0.14 3.68
C ILE A 39 5.94 0.09 3.42
N ALA A 40 5.40 1.16 3.96
CA ALA A 40 4.01 1.52 3.77
C ALA A 40 3.88 2.51 2.63
N ILE A 41 3.01 2.20 1.70
CA ILE A 41 2.72 3.13 0.60
C ILE A 41 1.64 4.07 1.09
N THR A 42 2.01 5.31 1.30
CA THR A 42 1.11 6.29 1.91
C THR A 42 0.11 6.81 0.90
N LYS A 43 -1.04 7.22 1.36
CA LYS A 43 -1.47 7.11 2.76
C LYS A 43 -2.18 5.79 3.05
N GLY A 44 -2.73 5.15 2.02
CA GLY A 44 -3.59 4.00 2.18
C GLY A 44 -2.95 2.83 2.91
N GLY A 45 -1.66 2.65 2.75
CA GLY A 45 -0.95 1.56 3.39
C GLY A 45 -0.60 1.77 4.85
N LEU A 46 -0.78 3.00 5.38
CA LEU A 46 -0.33 3.30 6.74
C LEU A 46 -1.06 2.48 7.81
N ILE A 47 -2.36 2.41 7.72
CA ILE A 47 -3.13 1.70 8.74
C ILE A 47 -2.89 0.19 8.68
N PRO A 48 -3.02 -0.46 7.52
CA PRO A 48 -2.70 -1.88 7.47
C PRO A 48 -1.25 -2.18 7.83
N ALA A 49 -0.31 -1.31 7.46
CA ALA A 49 1.08 -1.52 7.83
C ALA A 49 1.28 -1.50 9.34
N ALA A 50 0.63 -0.56 10.03
CA ALA A 50 0.73 -0.47 11.47
C ALA A 50 0.17 -1.72 12.14
N LEU A 51 -0.95 -2.22 11.66
CA LEU A 51 -1.57 -3.42 12.22
C LEU A 51 -0.69 -4.64 11.99
N ILE A 52 -0.16 -4.79 10.79
CA ILE A 52 0.69 -5.92 10.45
C ILE A 52 2.01 -5.85 11.23
N ALA A 53 2.59 -4.66 11.35
CA ALA A 53 3.81 -4.49 12.13
C ALA A 53 3.62 -4.94 13.56
N ARG A 54 2.46 -4.61 14.14
CA ARG A 54 2.16 -5.01 15.49
C ARG A 54 2.02 -6.53 15.62
N GLU A 55 1.29 -7.15 14.68
CA GLU A 55 1.08 -8.59 14.72
C GLU A 55 2.38 -9.37 14.50
N LEU A 56 3.24 -8.88 13.64
CA LEU A 56 4.52 -9.55 13.35
C LEU A 56 5.66 -9.08 14.23
N ASN A 57 5.40 -8.15 15.13
CA ASN A 57 6.41 -7.55 15.99
C ASN A 57 7.56 -6.96 15.18
N ILE A 58 7.23 -6.26 14.12
CA ILE A 58 8.21 -5.54 13.30
C ILE A 58 8.29 -4.12 13.81
N LYS A 59 9.49 -3.67 14.13
CA LYS A 59 9.66 -2.35 14.75
C LYS A 59 9.90 -1.24 13.76
N PHE A 60 10.47 -1.56 12.61
CA PHE A 60 10.85 -0.54 11.64
C PHE A 60 9.82 -0.42 10.53
N ILE A 61 9.26 0.77 10.38
CA ILE A 61 8.33 1.08 9.28
C ILE A 61 8.88 2.31 8.58
N ASP A 62 9.09 2.17 7.28
CA ASP A 62 9.40 3.31 6.42
C ASP A 62 8.23 3.55 5.49
N THR A 63 8.26 4.62 4.74
CA THR A 63 7.16 5.00 3.87
C THR A 63 7.64 5.34 2.47
N VAL A 64 6.78 5.10 1.51
CA VAL A 64 6.93 5.54 0.14
C VAL A 64 5.70 6.33 -0.22
N CYS A 65 5.89 7.47 -0.82
CA CYS A 65 4.78 8.31 -1.24
C CYS A 65 4.87 8.59 -2.72
N ILE A 66 3.88 8.11 -3.44
CA ILE A 66 3.75 8.30 -4.88
C ILE A 66 2.42 8.98 -5.13
N SER A 67 2.45 10.07 -5.85
CA SER A 67 1.25 10.79 -6.21
C SER A 67 0.97 10.60 -7.68
N SER A 68 -0.28 10.41 -8.05
CA SER A 68 -0.66 10.43 -9.45
C SER A 68 -1.37 11.74 -9.72
N TYR A 69 -1.04 12.35 -10.82
CA TYR A 69 -1.66 13.61 -11.21
C TYR A 69 -1.90 13.62 -12.72
N ASP A 70 -2.82 14.46 -13.14
CA ASP A 70 -3.07 14.64 -14.56
C ASP A 70 -1.92 15.43 -15.15
N GLY A 71 -1.32 14.88 -16.18
CA GLY A 71 -0.11 15.45 -16.77
C GLY A 71 -0.32 16.82 -17.35
N ASN A 72 -1.53 17.17 -17.71
CA ASN A 72 -1.80 18.51 -18.13
C ASN A 72 -3.29 18.79 -18.07
N SER A 73 -3.61 20.06 -18.10
CA SER A 73 -4.96 20.53 -18.00
C SER A 73 -5.64 20.72 -19.35
N ASP A 74 -4.97 20.45 -20.43
CA ASP A 74 -5.49 20.76 -21.76
C ASP A 74 -6.46 19.70 -22.26
N GLY A 75 -6.57 18.62 -21.56
CA GLY A 75 -7.42 17.55 -22.00
C GLY A 75 -6.82 16.64 -23.05
N ALA A 76 -5.70 16.97 -23.59
CA ALA A 76 -5.09 16.20 -24.65
C ALA A 76 -4.65 14.81 -24.19
N ALA A 77 -4.26 14.71 -22.94
CA ALA A 77 -3.82 13.46 -22.36
C ALA A 77 -4.65 13.13 -21.12
N GLN A 78 -5.92 13.41 -21.20
CA GLN A 78 -6.80 13.36 -20.05
C GLN A 78 -6.88 11.98 -19.41
N ASN A 79 -6.60 10.95 -20.15
CA ASN A 79 -6.67 9.59 -19.62
C ASN A 79 -5.33 9.07 -19.11
N GLN A 80 -4.30 9.87 -19.19
CA GLN A 80 -2.98 9.48 -18.74
C GLN A 80 -2.64 10.22 -17.47
N LYS A 81 -2.43 9.47 -16.42
CA LYS A 81 -1.96 10.03 -15.16
C LYS A 81 -0.48 9.72 -15.04
N GLU A 82 0.28 10.74 -14.72
CA GLU A 82 1.68 10.58 -14.44
C GLU A 82 1.89 10.38 -12.96
N LEU A 83 2.91 9.61 -12.65
CA LEU A 83 3.26 9.35 -11.26
C LEU A 83 4.40 10.24 -10.85
N GLU A 84 4.25 10.86 -9.72
CA GLU A 84 5.26 11.71 -9.14
C GLU A 84 5.74 11.11 -7.84
N VAL A 85 7.05 10.91 -7.72
CA VAL A 85 7.64 10.39 -6.50
C VAL A 85 7.83 11.53 -5.53
N ILE A 86 7.09 11.48 -4.42
CA ILE A 86 7.24 12.47 -3.36
C ILE A 86 8.27 12.00 -2.35
N LYS A 87 8.27 10.71 -2.05
CA LYS A 87 9.25 10.11 -1.15
C LYS A 87 9.53 8.68 -1.58
N MET A 88 10.79 8.32 -1.62
CA MET A 88 11.22 6.97 -1.95
C MET A 88 12.30 6.55 -0.97
N ILE A 89 12.46 5.25 -0.77
CA ILE A 89 13.55 4.72 0.04
C ILE A 89 14.72 4.34 -0.86
N GLU A 90 15.88 4.20 -0.26
CA GLU A 90 17.04 3.73 -0.97
C GLU A 90 17.09 2.21 -0.97
N GLY A 91 17.76 1.64 -1.97
CA GLY A 91 17.94 0.21 -2.04
C GLY A 91 16.87 -0.47 -2.89
N ASP A 92 16.87 -1.80 -2.83
CA ASP A 92 16.00 -2.62 -3.66
C ASP A 92 14.84 -3.25 -2.89
N GLY A 93 14.73 -2.95 -1.61
CA GLY A 93 13.65 -3.46 -0.77
C GLY A 93 13.86 -4.86 -0.23
N ASP A 94 15.05 -5.42 -0.39
CA ASP A 94 15.32 -6.77 0.08
C ASP A 94 15.09 -6.90 1.58
N GLY A 95 14.30 -7.89 1.96
CA GLY A 95 13.95 -8.11 3.36
C GLY A 95 12.79 -7.27 3.86
N PHE A 96 12.22 -6.42 3.02
CA PHE A 96 11.11 -5.55 3.41
C PHE A 96 9.79 -6.06 2.88
N LEU A 97 8.77 -5.86 3.67
CA LEU A 97 7.39 -6.16 3.33
C LEU A 97 6.73 -4.87 2.87
N LEU A 98 6.19 -4.88 1.67
CA LEU A 98 5.58 -3.70 1.07
C LEU A 98 4.07 -3.78 1.24
N ILE A 99 3.49 -2.79 1.89
CA ILE A 99 2.07 -2.79 2.22
C ILE A 99 1.38 -1.61 1.57
N ASP A 100 0.31 -1.91 0.85
CA ASP A 100 -0.56 -0.91 0.26
C ASP A 100 -2.00 -1.24 0.63
N ASP A 101 -2.91 -0.33 0.34
CA ASP A 101 -4.34 -0.60 0.46
C ASP A 101 -4.85 -1.18 -0.86
N LEU A 102 -6.09 -0.93 -1.19
CA LEU A 102 -6.64 -1.34 -2.48
C LEU A 102 -6.00 -0.56 -3.62
N VAL A 103 -5.59 -1.29 -4.62
CA VAL A 103 -4.93 -0.68 -5.79
C VAL A 103 -5.93 -0.67 -6.93
N ASP A 104 -6.38 0.51 -7.33
CA ASP A 104 -7.39 0.63 -8.37
C ASP A 104 -6.90 0.17 -9.73
N THR A 105 -5.74 0.67 -10.15
CA THR A 105 -5.28 0.44 -11.50
C THR A 105 -4.05 -0.44 -11.57
N GLY A 106 -3.40 -0.67 -10.46
CA GLY A 106 -2.15 -1.41 -10.45
C GLY A 106 -0.94 -0.61 -10.93
N LYS A 107 -1.13 0.62 -11.36
CA LYS A 107 -0.02 1.44 -11.85
C LYS A 107 1.00 1.74 -10.77
N THR A 108 0.52 2.13 -9.60
CA THR A 108 1.41 2.44 -8.48
C THR A 108 2.16 1.20 -8.04
N ALA A 109 1.46 0.07 -7.96
CA ALA A 109 2.08 -1.19 -7.58
C ALA A 109 3.18 -1.59 -8.56
N LYS A 110 2.89 -1.46 -9.84
CA LYS A 110 3.86 -1.80 -10.88
C LYS A 110 5.09 -0.90 -10.79
N PHE A 111 4.86 0.39 -10.61
CA PHE A 111 5.95 1.35 -10.50
C PHE A 111 6.85 1.03 -9.32
N ILE A 112 6.24 0.73 -8.18
CA ILE A 112 7.02 0.44 -6.97
C ILE A 112 7.75 -0.89 -7.08
N ARG A 113 7.14 -1.88 -7.71
CA ARG A 113 7.83 -3.15 -7.94
C ARG A 113 9.06 -3.00 -8.81
N GLU A 114 9.02 -2.06 -9.74
CA GLU A 114 10.18 -1.77 -10.56
C GLU A 114 11.28 -1.07 -9.77
N LYS A 115 10.89 -0.22 -8.82
CA LYS A 115 11.85 0.51 -7.99
C LYS A 115 12.40 -0.33 -6.84
N LEU A 116 11.60 -1.25 -6.33
CA LEU A 116 11.97 -2.07 -5.19
C LEU A 116 11.73 -3.54 -5.54
N PRO A 117 12.54 -4.07 -6.46
CA PRO A 117 12.23 -5.39 -7.02
C PRO A 117 12.38 -6.54 -6.05
N LYS A 118 13.08 -6.35 -4.94
CA LYS A 118 13.27 -7.41 -3.96
C LYS A 118 12.37 -7.30 -2.74
N ALA A 119 11.52 -6.28 -2.69
CA ALA A 119 10.54 -6.20 -1.61
C ALA A 119 9.43 -7.21 -1.85
N TYR A 120 8.90 -7.75 -0.77
CA TYR A 120 7.76 -8.65 -0.86
C TYR A 120 6.49 -7.82 -0.85
N PHE A 121 5.75 -7.87 -1.93
CA PHE A 121 4.55 -7.06 -2.09
C PHE A 121 3.33 -7.81 -1.57
N SER A 122 2.62 -7.17 -0.68
CA SER A 122 1.42 -7.76 -0.12
C SER A 122 0.28 -6.74 0.03
#